data_42a8a411a12132c3a97afc7248e37c54
#
_entry.id   42a8a411a12132c3a97afc7248e37c54
#
_cell.length_a   1.000
_cell.length_b   1.000
_cell.length_c   1.000
_cell.angle_alpha   90.00
_cell.angle_beta   90.00
_cell.angle_gamma   90.00
#
_symmetry.space_group_name_H-M   'P 1'
#
loop_
_entity.id
_entity.type
_entity.pdbx_description
1 polymer ?
#
loop_
_entity_poly.entity_id
_entity_poly.type
_entity_poly.pdbx_seq_one_letter_code
_entity_poly.pdbx_strand_id
1 'polypeptide(L)'
;MQHSFSKFAKNDYARYPFLKAAAKYMKMPDLKIQDLADPGLKGILRRAEERLDEAILSALVSRNPQHDADIELMSFPVAIILATATEDSYVKKRYALAEANQTYEDLKEESREKVLEFAQNFGWKLEVNSTRGIPFECSLAFVDYLRNTTHLRDKHWKLVNRILSCGKVYLSIDEAARLLKEEVQRHIEKRLEVKELPRFPPNIMEAAERIKKLKIEIIGEQEVEGFPKTIVQEAFPPCIKALYQSFSSGRHLSHIGRFTLTSFLINIGMPPEKAIELFRSLSDYSERMTRYQVEHIAGERGSRTKYTPPRCETLQTHGVCVNQDQDEMCRRVRHPLGYYRRKSRTA
;
A
#
# COMPACT_ATOMS: atom_id res chain seq x y z
N MET A 1 -14.83 -39.03 -9.44
CA MET A 1 -13.72 -38.76 -10.38
C MET A 1 -12.87 -37.67 -9.75
N GLN A 2 -11.66 -38.03 -9.29
CA GLN A 2 -10.69 -37.05 -8.81
C GLN A 2 -10.20 -36.27 -10.03
N HIS A 3 -10.58 -35.02 -10.15
CA HIS A 3 -9.99 -34.14 -11.12
C HIS A 3 -8.49 -33.98 -10.80
N SER A 4 -7.64 -34.55 -11.63
CA SER A 4 -6.21 -34.30 -11.63
C SER A 4 -6.01 -32.82 -11.92
N PHE A 5 -5.75 -32.02 -10.89
CA PHE A 5 -5.39 -30.62 -11.07
C PHE A 5 -4.11 -30.53 -11.88
N SER A 6 -4.09 -29.65 -12.85
CA SER A 6 -2.91 -29.33 -13.63
C SER A 6 -1.82 -28.83 -12.68
N LYS A 7 -0.76 -29.59 -12.48
CA LYS A 7 0.37 -29.15 -11.64
C LYS A 7 1.05 -27.97 -12.30
N PHE A 8 1.30 -26.90 -11.52
CA PHE A 8 2.13 -25.80 -11.96
C PHE A 8 3.45 -26.30 -12.54
N ALA A 9 3.79 -25.87 -13.76
CA ALA A 9 5.05 -26.17 -14.43
C ALA A 9 6.14 -25.13 -14.05
N LYS A 10 7.39 -25.36 -14.48
CA LYS A 10 8.51 -24.45 -14.25
C LYS A 10 8.19 -23.00 -14.66
N ASN A 11 7.60 -22.82 -15.82
CA ASN A 11 7.23 -21.49 -16.33
C ASN A 11 6.16 -20.81 -15.48
N ASP A 12 5.25 -21.56 -14.86
CA ASP A 12 4.26 -21.03 -13.93
C ASP A 12 4.91 -20.53 -12.65
N TYR A 13 5.92 -21.25 -12.13
CA TYR A 13 6.69 -20.80 -10.99
C TYR A 13 7.51 -19.53 -11.30
N ALA A 14 7.99 -19.38 -12.51
CA ALA A 14 8.64 -18.14 -12.95
C ALA A 14 7.66 -16.95 -13.01
N ARG A 15 6.39 -17.21 -13.41
CA ARG A 15 5.31 -16.21 -13.39
C ARG A 15 4.84 -15.87 -11.96
N TYR A 16 4.78 -16.87 -11.08
CA TYR A 16 4.26 -16.76 -9.73
C TYR A 16 5.30 -17.15 -8.67
N PRO A 17 6.46 -16.46 -8.61
CA PRO A 17 7.61 -16.88 -7.80
C PRO A 17 7.38 -16.76 -6.28
N PHE A 18 6.34 -16.07 -5.86
CA PHE A 18 5.96 -15.92 -4.46
C PHE A 18 5.19 -17.14 -3.90
N LEU A 19 4.76 -18.09 -4.74
CA LEU A 19 4.07 -19.30 -4.31
C LEU A 19 4.99 -20.19 -3.47
N LYS A 20 4.43 -20.83 -2.44
CA LYS A 20 5.19 -21.78 -1.60
C LYS A 20 5.78 -22.95 -2.41
N ALA A 21 5.06 -23.39 -3.44
CA ALA A 21 5.52 -24.45 -4.34
C ALA A 21 6.73 -24.02 -5.18
N ALA A 22 6.79 -22.75 -5.58
CA ALA A 22 7.92 -22.18 -6.32
C ALA A 22 9.21 -22.25 -5.47
N ALA A 23 9.14 -21.87 -4.18
CA ALA A 23 10.28 -21.97 -3.28
C ALA A 23 10.77 -23.41 -3.08
N LYS A 24 9.84 -24.39 -3.03
CA LYS A 24 10.20 -25.83 -2.95
C LYS A 24 10.80 -26.35 -4.25
N TYR A 25 10.30 -25.85 -5.40
CA TYR A 25 10.78 -26.25 -6.71
C TYR A 25 12.24 -25.86 -6.93
N MET A 26 12.60 -24.65 -6.48
CA MET A 26 13.97 -24.13 -6.64
C MET A 26 15.03 -25.00 -5.95
N LYS A 27 14.66 -25.92 -5.01
CA LYS A 27 15.65 -26.63 -4.17
C LYS A 27 16.81 -25.70 -3.77
N MET A 28 16.49 -24.44 -3.45
CA MET A 28 17.53 -23.49 -3.11
C MET A 28 18.35 -24.10 -1.98
N PRO A 29 19.64 -24.41 -2.19
CA PRO A 29 20.54 -24.53 -1.07
C PRO A 29 20.38 -23.25 -0.26
N ASP A 30 20.66 -23.28 1.04
CA ASP A 30 20.58 -22.14 1.95
C ASP A 30 21.40 -20.94 1.40
N LEU A 31 20.84 -20.24 0.39
CA LEU A 31 21.48 -19.09 -0.23
C LEU A 31 21.52 -17.99 0.82
N LYS A 32 22.68 -17.80 1.40
CA LYS A 32 22.91 -16.74 2.38
C LYS A 32 22.97 -15.40 1.65
N ILE A 33 22.56 -14.34 2.33
CA ILE A 33 22.61 -12.98 1.77
C ILE A 33 24.03 -12.63 1.29
N GLN A 34 25.07 -13.15 1.97
CA GLN A 34 26.48 -12.96 1.60
C GLN A 34 26.83 -13.59 0.25
N ASP A 35 26.19 -14.69 -0.13
CA ASP A 35 26.45 -15.38 -1.40
C ASP A 35 26.04 -14.53 -2.61
N LEU A 36 25.17 -13.53 -2.42
CA LEU A 36 24.79 -12.58 -3.47
C LEU A 36 25.95 -11.67 -3.93
N ALA A 37 27.09 -11.72 -3.26
CA ALA A 37 28.31 -11.08 -3.72
C ALA A 37 29.02 -11.88 -4.82
N ASP A 38 28.64 -13.16 -5.07
CA ASP A 38 29.24 -14.01 -6.07
C ASP A 38 28.98 -13.46 -7.51
N PRO A 39 30.02 -13.29 -8.32
CA PRO A 39 29.90 -12.87 -9.72
C PRO A 39 28.97 -13.77 -10.55
N GLY A 40 28.85 -15.06 -10.23
CA GLY A 40 27.94 -16.01 -10.88
C GLY A 40 26.45 -15.67 -10.71
N LEU A 41 26.11 -14.92 -9.65
CA LEU A 41 24.73 -14.49 -9.37
C LEU A 41 24.40 -13.07 -9.91
N LYS A 42 25.35 -12.45 -10.64
CA LYS A 42 25.19 -11.08 -11.18
C LYS A 42 23.96 -10.95 -12.09
N GLY A 43 23.62 -11.96 -12.90
CA GLY A 43 22.43 -11.97 -13.75
C GLY A 43 21.12 -11.93 -12.93
N ILE A 44 21.08 -12.65 -11.82
CA ILE A 44 19.93 -12.70 -10.91
C ILE A 44 19.78 -11.37 -10.18
N LEU A 45 20.88 -10.81 -9.68
CA LEU A 45 20.87 -9.49 -9.01
C LEU A 45 20.42 -8.39 -9.97
N ARG A 46 20.91 -8.39 -11.20
CA ARG A 46 20.50 -7.44 -12.24
C ARG A 46 18.99 -7.55 -12.50
N ARG A 47 18.46 -8.76 -12.70
CA ARG A 47 17.02 -8.94 -12.93
C ARG A 47 16.19 -8.51 -11.72
N ALA A 48 16.69 -8.74 -10.51
CA ALA A 48 16.05 -8.27 -9.28
C ALA A 48 15.98 -6.73 -9.19
N GLU A 49 17.05 -6.05 -9.60
CA GLU A 49 17.08 -4.58 -9.70
C GLU A 49 16.08 -4.10 -10.77
N GLU A 50 16.08 -4.70 -11.97
CA GLU A 50 15.11 -4.39 -13.04
C GLU A 50 13.66 -4.53 -12.59
N ARG A 51 13.31 -5.54 -11.79
CA ARG A 51 11.95 -5.69 -11.22
C ARG A 51 11.54 -4.50 -10.36
N LEU A 52 12.46 -3.95 -9.58
CA LEU A 52 12.20 -2.77 -8.73
C LEU A 52 12.10 -1.49 -9.56
N ASP A 53 12.94 -1.36 -10.58
CA ASP A 53 12.89 -0.24 -11.52
C ASP A 53 11.56 -0.24 -12.29
N GLU A 54 11.15 -1.37 -12.85
CA GLU A 54 9.86 -1.56 -13.50
C GLU A 54 8.70 -1.25 -12.57
N ALA A 55 8.77 -1.68 -11.31
CA ALA A 55 7.76 -1.37 -10.31
C ALA A 55 7.63 0.14 -10.06
N ILE A 56 8.74 0.87 -9.97
CA ILE A 56 8.75 2.31 -9.78
C ILE A 56 8.18 3.01 -11.02
N LEU A 57 8.63 2.61 -12.21
CA LEU A 57 8.28 3.26 -13.47
C LEU A 57 6.81 3.03 -13.87
N SER A 58 6.36 1.77 -13.86
CA SER A 58 5.08 1.36 -14.46
C SER A 58 4.06 0.75 -13.49
N ALA A 59 4.46 0.41 -12.26
CA ALA A 59 3.69 -0.41 -11.32
C ALA A 59 3.33 -1.82 -11.87
N LEU A 60 4.13 -2.32 -12.77
CA LEU A 60 4.06 -3.67 -13.33
C LEU A 60 5.47 -4.26 -13.34
N VAL A 61 5.57 -5.58 -13.25
CA VAL A 61 6.83 -6.31 -13.44
C VAL A 61 6.70 -7.13 -14.71
N SER A 62 7.45 -6.79 -15.74
CA SER A 62 7.33 -7.43 -17.06
C SER A 62 7.64 -8.93 -17.00
N ARG A 63 6.96 -9.70 -17.84
CA ARG A 63 7.22 -11.12 -18.06
C ARG A 63 7.89 -11.26 -19.42
N ASN A 64 9.22 -11.16 -19.45
CA ASN A 64 9.94 -11.32 -20.71
C ASN A 64 10.15 -12.81 -21.02
N PRO A 65 9.56 -13.33 -22.11
CA PRO A 65 9.73 -14.74 -22.51
C PRO A 65 11.18 -15.13 -22.84
N GLN A 66 12.04 -14.13 -23.09
CA GLN A 66 13.46 -14.36 -23.40
C GLN A 66 14.32 -14.56 -22.15
N HIS A 67 13.79 -14.21 -20.96
CA HIS A 67 14.51 -14.47 -19.72
C HIS A 67 14.44 -15.95 -19.35
N ASP A 68 15.56 -16.47 -18.88
CA ASP A 68 15.60 -17.82 -18.31
C ASP A 68 14.64 -17.90 -17.11
N ALA A 69 13.79 -18.92 -17.11
CA ALA A 69 12.83 -19.16 -16.04
C ALA A 69 13.50 -19.28 -14.65
N ASP A 70 14.75 -19.79 -14.60
CA ASP A 70 15.50 -19.87 -13.34
C ASP A 70 15.92 -18.49 -12.86
N ILE A 71 16.34 -17.59 -13.75
CA ILE A 71 16.66 -16.19 -13.42
C ILE A 71 15.41 -15.46 -12.94
N GLU A 72 14.27 -15.61 -13.65
CA GLU A 72 13.00 -14.99 -13.22
C GLU A 72 12.57 -15.47 -11.84
N LEU A 73 12.66 -16.77 -11.58
CA LEU A 73 12.28 -17.38 -10.33
C LEU A 73 13.19 -16.92 -9.18
N MET A 74 14.52 -16.94 -9.39
CA MET A 74 15.51 -16.60 -8.37
C MET A 74 15.62 -15.08 -8.12
N SER A 75 15.29 -14.26 -9.11
CA SER A 75 15.34 -12.80 -8.95
C SER A 75 14.27 -12.26 -7.98
N PHE A 76 13.17 -12.97 -7.78
CA PHE A 76 12.10 -12.52 -6.87
C PHE A 76 12.56 -12.42 -5.41
N PRO A 77 13.11 -13.47 -4.75
CA PRO A 77 13.61 -13.35 -3.39
C PRO A 77 14.74 -12.32 -3.27
N VAL A 78 15.57 -12.15 -4.29
CA VAL A 78 16.62 -11.12 -4.30
C VAL A 78 16.01 -9.73 -4.39
N ALA A 79 14.93 -9.54 -5.16
CA ALA A 79 14.20 -8.27 -5.21
C ALA A 79 13.54 -7.92 -3.85
N ILE A 80 13.04 -8.91 -3.10
CA ILE A 80 12.58 -8.71 -1.71
C ILE A 80 13.75 -8.21 -0.83
N ILE A 81 14.94 -8.78 -0.95
CA ILE A 81 16.14 -8.37 -0.22
C ILE A 81 16.52 -6.93 -0.60
N LEU A 82 16.57 -6.60 -1.90
CA LEU A 82 16.88 -5.25 -2.37
C LEU A 82 15.85 -4.21 -1.89
N ALA A 83 14.55 -4.51 -2.04
CA ALA A 83 13.49 -3.63 -1.56
C ALA A 83 13.59 -3.40 -0.04
N THR A 84 14.00 -4.43 0.72
CA THR A 84 14.22 -4.33 2.15
C THR A 84 15.44 -3.46 2.46
N ALA A 85 16.54 -3.63 1.73
CA ALA A 85 17.78 -2.86 1.87
C ALA A 85 17.61 -1.36 1.55
N THR A 86 16.60 -0.99 0.74
CA THR A 86 16.30 0.43 0.52
C THR A 86 15.77 1.14 1.77
N GLU A 87 15.22 0.41 2.73
CA GLU A 87 14.51 0.95 3.91
C GLU A 87 13.35 1.93 3.56
N ASP A 88 13.01 2.03 2.30
CA ASP A 88 12.00 2.95 1.78
C ASP A 88 10.63 2.29 1.72
N SER A 89 9.67 2.84 2.44
CA SER A 89 8.30 2.29 2.52
C SER A 89 7.54 2.40 1.19
N TYR A 90 7.85 3.43 0.37
CA TYR A 90 7.25 3.57 -0.95
C TYR A 90 7.74 2.48 -1.90
N VAL A 91 9.07 2.24 -1.96
CA VAL A 91 9.66 1.19 -2.80
C VAL A 91 9.06 -0.17 -2.44
N LYS A 92 8.99 -0.50 -1.15
CA LYS A 92 8.40 -1.75 -0.65
C LYS A 92 6.94 -1.93 -1.11
N LYS A 93 6.09 -0.93 -0.87
CA LYS A 93 4.67 -0.97 -1.26
C LYS A 93 4.50 -0.98 -2.78
N ARG A 94 5.31 -0.21 -3.50
CA ARG A 94 5.24 -0.12 -4.95
C ARG A 94 5.63 -1.43 -5.62
N TYR A 95 6.67 -2.10 -5.10
CA TYR A 95 7.07 -3.42 -5.58
C TYR A 95 5.97 -4.48 -5.33
N ALA A 96 5.42 -4.54 -4.13
CA ALA A 96 4.33 -5.47 -3.83
C ALA A 96 3.12 -5.24 -4.74
N LEU A 97 2.76 -3.98 -4.98
CA LEU A 97 1.69 -3.60 -5.90
C LEU A 97 2.00 -4.02 -7.34
N ALA A 98 3.23 -3.81 -7.81
CA ALA A 98 3.62 -4.12 -9.18
C ALA A 98 3.57 -5.63 -9.48
N GLU A 99 4.08 -6.47 -8.58
CA GLU A 99 3.99 -7.92 -8.69
C GLU A 99 2.53 -8.40 -8.66
N ALA A 100 1.71 -7.79 -7.81
CA ALA A 100 0.30 -8.13 -7.72
C ALA A 100 -0.48 -7.68 -8.97
N ASN A 101 -0.17 -6.52 -9.54
CA ASN A 101 -0.75 -6.05 -10.78
C ASN A 101 -0.43 -7.01 -11.93
N GLN A 102 0.85 -7.38 -12.08
CA GLN A 102 1.27 -8.31 -13.11
C GLN A 102 0.61 -9.68 -12.95
N THR A 103 0.53 -10.16 -11.70
CA THR A 103 -0.19 -11.42 -11.41
C THR A 103 -1.65 -11.37 -11.86
N TYR A 104 -2.32 -10.24 -11.67
CA TYR A 104 -3.70 -10.08 -12.13
C TYR A 104 -3.80 -10.11 -13.67
N GLU A 105 -2.88 -9.45 -14.37
CA GLU A 105 -2.84 -9.51 -15.84
C GLU A 105 -2.57 -10.95 -16.32
N ASP A 106 -1.62 -11.64 -15.69
CA ASP A 106 -1.34 -13.04 -16.01
C ASP A 106 -2.54 -13.96 -15.75
N LEU A 107 -3.26 -13.78 -14.61
CA LEU A 107 -4.41 -14.62 -14.24
C LEU A 107 -5.63 -14.41 -15.14
N LYS A 108 -5.79 -13.26 -15.78
CA LYS A 108 -6.87 -13.03 -16.76
C LYS A 108 -6.73 -13.90 -18.03
N GLU A 109 -5.50 -14.28 -18.35
CA GLU A 109 -5.19 -15.12 -19.52
C GLU A 109 -5.17 -16.62 -19.19
N GLU A 110 -5.23 -16.95 -17.88
CA GLU A 110 -5.16 -18.35 -17.46
C GLU A 110 -6.52 -19.06 -17.54
N SER A 111 -6.47 -20.39 -17.63
CA SER A 111 -7.69 -21.21 -17.57
C SER A 111 -8.35 -21.11 -16.19
N ARG A 112 -9.66 -21.32 -16.16
CA ARG A 112 -10.45 -21.36 -14.93
C ARG A 112 -9.85 -22.32 -13.89
N GLU A 113 -9.46 -23.51 -14.30
CA GLU A 113 -8.87 -24.56 -13.46
C GLU A 113 -7.60 -24.05 -12.80
N LYS A 114 -6.78 -23.29 -13.54
CA LYS A 114 -5.53 -22.75 -13.04
C LYS A 114 -5.73 -21.61 -12.05
N VAL A 115 -6.74 -20.74 -12.25
CA VAL A 115 -7.14 -19.72 -11.27
C VAL A 115 -7.61 -20.35 -9.97
N LEU A 116 -8.39 -21.44 -10.04
CA LEU A 116 -8.84 -22.19 -8.87
C LEU A 116 -7.67 -22.81 -8.10
N GLU A 117 -6.70 -23.43 -8.83
CA GLU A 117 -5.49 -23.98 -8.23
C GLU A 117 -4.61 -22.88 -7.61
N PHE A 118 -4.48 -21.74 -8.29
CA PHE A 118 -3.76 -20.58 -7.77
C PHE A 118 -4.36 -20.12 -6.44
N ALA A 119 -5.68 -19.99 -6.35
CA ALA A 119 -6.39 -19.58 -5.15
C ALA A 119 -6.14 -20.51 -3.95
N GLN A 120 -6.02 -21.82 -4.20
CA GLN A 120 -5.73 -22.82 -3.16
C GLN A 120 -4.36 -22.58 -2.48
N ASN A 121 -3.36 -22.02 -3.18
CA ASN A 121 -2.07 -21.68 -2.58
C ASN A 121 -2.17 -20.61 -1.49
N PHE A 122 -3.24 -19.81 -1.50
CA PHE A 122 -3.57 -18.83 -0.46
C PHE A 122 -4.61 -19.33 0.55
N GLY A 123 -4.95 -20.62 0.47
CA GLY A 123 -5.94 -21.24 1.36
C GLY A 123 -7.38 -20.91 1.02
N TRP A 124 -7.64 -20.29 -0.12
CA TRP A 124 -9.00 -20.03 -0.56
C TRP A 124 -9.68 -21.31 -1.06
N LYS A 125 -10.91 -21.50 -0.64
CA LYS A 125 -11.79 -22.54 -1.14
C LYS A 125 -12.75 -21.94 -2.16
N LEU A 126 -12.23 -21.69 -3.38
CA LEU A 126 -13.09 -21.36 -4.50
C LEU A 126 -13.83 -22.62 -4.97
N GLU A 127 -15.13 -22.59 -4.88
CA GLU A 127 -15.99 -23.70 -5.36
C GLU A 127 -16.58 -23.34 -6.70
N VAL A 128 -16.50 -24.29 -7.63
CA VAL A 128 -17.14 -24.15 -8.95
C VAL A 128 -18.63 -24.14 -8.77
N ASN A 129 -19.29 -23.13 -9.33
CA ASN A 129 -20.72 -23.06 -9.33
C ASN A 129 -21.30 -23.83 -10.53
N SER A 130 -22.10 -24.86 -10.24
CA SER A 130 -22.84 -25.63 -11.22
C SER A 130 -24.34 -25.36 -11.18
N THR A 131 -24.78 -24.39 -10.39
CA THR A 131 -26.21 -24.07 -10.21
C THR A 131 -26.74 -23.38 -11.46
N ARG A 132 -27.73 -24.01 -12.11
CA ARG A 132 -28.41 -23.41 -13.27
C ARG A 132 -29.10 -22.09 -12.88
N GLY A 133 -28.92 -21.07 -13.70
CA GLY A 133 -29.57 -19.75 -13.53
C GLY A 133 -28.75 -18.72 -12.73
N ILE A 134 -27.59 -19.08 -12.19
CA ILE A 134 -26.67 -18.13 -11.58
C ILE A 134 -25.55 -17.85 -12.58
N PRO A 135 -25.36 -16.59 -13.04
CA PRO A 135 -24.39 -16.23 -14.07
C PRO A 135 -22.96 -16.07 -13.53
N PHE A 136 -22.62 -16.80 -12.47
CA PHE A 136 -21.30 -16.75 -11.83
C PHE A 136 -20.67 -18.14 -11.80
N GLU A 137 -19.38 -18.20 -12.12
CA GLU A 137 -18.67 -19.47 -12.32
C GLU A 137 -18.13 -20.05 -11.04
N CYS A 138 -17.95 -19.24 -9.98
CA CYS A 138 -17.41 -19.71 -8.72
C CYS A 138 -18.05 -19.00 -7.53
N SER A 139 -17.79 -19.52 -6.34
CA SER A 139 -18.18 -18.91 -5.07
C SER A 139 -17.03 -18.95 -4.06
N LEU A 140 -16.96 -17.94 -3.20
CA LEU A 140 -15.94 -17.75 -2.17
C LEU A 140 -16.62 -17.49 -0.82
N ALA A 141 -16.07 -18.01 0.28
CA ALA A 141 -16.55 -17.71 1.62
C ALA A 141 -16.56 -16.19 1.85
N PHE A 142 -17.66 -15.66 2.42
CA PHE A 142 -17.84 -14.21 2.61
C PHE A 142 -16.72 -13.56 3.46
N VAL A 143 -16.10 -14.31 4.36
CA VAL A 143 -14.98 -13.84 5.20
C VAL A 143 -13.76 -13.53 4.34
N ASP A 144 -13.42 -14.43 3.42
CA ASP A 144 -12.28 -14.23 2.50
C ASP A 144 -12.60 -13.13 1.48
N TYR A 145 -13.85 -13.05 1.04
CA TYR A 145 -14.32 -11.95 0.20
C TYR A 145 -14.13 -10.60 0.91
N LEU A 146 -14.64 -10.45 2.13
CA LEU A 146 -14.53 -9.19 2.88
C LEU A 146 -13.09 -8.81 3.17
N ARG A 147 -12.22 -9.78 3.51
CA ARG A 147 -10.79 -9.52 3.74
C ARG A 147 -10.12 -8.81 2.56
N ASN A 148 -10.59 -9.08 1.35
CA ASN A 148 -9.99 -8.58 0.11
C ASN A 148 -10.75 -7.40 -0.51
N THR A 149 -11.92 -7.03 0.02
CA THR A 149 -12.75 -5.96 -0.54
C THR A 149 -12.89 -4.72 0.33
N THR A 150 -12.50 -4.76 1.60
CA THR A 150 -12.69 -3.65 2.57
C THR A 150 -12.12 -2.32 2.13
N HIS A 151 -11.04 -2.31 1.36
CA HIS A 151 -10.37 -1.12 0.85
C HIS A 151 -10.77 -0.76 -0.59
N LEU A 152 -11.53 -1.62 -1.28
CA LEU A 152 -12.03 -1.35 -2.61
C LEU A 152 -13.22 -0.37 -2.53
N ARG A 153 -13.05 0.81 -3.15
CA ARG A 153 -14.03 1.91 -3.05
C ARG A 153 -15.24 1.74 -3.94
N ASP A 154 -15.12 0.96 -5.01
CA ASP A 154 -16.20 0.74 -5.95
C ASP A 154 -17.38 0.04 -5.28
N LYS A 155 -18.59 0.56 -5.53
CA LYS A 155 -19.84 0.01 -5.00
C LYS A 155 -20.09 -1.44 -5.39
N HIS A 156 -19.56 -1.86 -6.54
CA HIS A 156 -19.63 -3.24 -7.02
C HIS A 156 -19.08 -4.26 -6.01
N TRP A 157 -18.02 -3.90 -5.28
CA TRP A 157 -17.38 -4.76 -4.28
C TRP A 157 -18.05 -4.75 -2.90
N LYS A 158 -19.07 -3.90 -2.69
CA LYS A 158 -19.79 -3.91 -1.42
C LYS A 158 -20.67 -5.16 -1.31
N LEU A 159 -20.60 -5.86 -0.18
CA LEU A 159 -21.31 -7.11 0.05
C LEU A 159 -22.82 -6.97 -0.20
N VAL A 160 -23.42 -5.82 0.11
CA VAL A 160 -24.84 -5.51 -0.13
C VAL A 160 -25.23 -5.56 -1.62
N ASN A 161 -24.26 -5.42 -2.52
CA ASN A 161 -24.47 -5.46 -3.96
C ASN A 161 -24.05 -6.83 -4.58
N ARG A 162 -23.85 -7.84 -3.75
CA ARG A 162 -23.41 -9.18 -4.19
C ARG A 162 -24.47 -10.22 -3.91
N ILE A 163 -24.49 -11.26 -4.74
CA ILE A 163 -25.28 -12.44 -4.43
C ILE A 163 -24.56 -13.22 -3.31
N LEU A 164 -25.25 -13.36 -2.19
CA LEU A 164 -24.79 -14.10 -1.02
C LEU A 164 -25.77 -15.22 -0.73
N SER A 165 -25.29 -16.46 -0.69
CA SER A 165 -26.09 -17.62 -0.30
C SER A 165 -25.24 -18.61 0.50
N CYS A 166 -25.79 -19.17 1.56
CA CYS A 166 -25.11 -20.15 2.43
C CYS A 166 -23.69 -19.72 2.88
N GLY A 167 -23.51 -18.40 3.18
CA GLY A 167 -22.22 -17.85 3.63
C GLY A 167 -21.17 -17.72 2.52
N LYS A 168 -21.57 -17.84 1.24
CA LYS A 168 -20.69 -17.71 0.08
C LYS A 168 -21.14 -16.57 -0.82
N VAL A 169 -20.17 -15.81 -1.33
CA VAL A 169 -20.35 -14.77 -2.34
C VAL A 169 -20.06 -15.35 -3.70
N TYR A 170 -20.95 -15.11 -4.66
CA TYR A 170 -20.80 -15.60 -6.04
C TYR A 170 -20.01 -14.61 -6.88
N LEU A 171 -19.06 -15.12 -7.66
CA LEU A 171 -18.06 -14.37 -8.42
C LEU A 171 -17.88 -14.95 -9.83
N SER A 172 -17.55 -14.07 -10.78
CA SER A 172 -16.90 -14.52 -12.01
C SER A 172 -15.45 -14.93 -11.76
N ILE A 173 -14.83 -15.62 -12.70
CA ILE A 173 -13.39 -15.96 -12.60
C ILE A 173 -12.54 -14.69 -12.63
N ASP A 174 -12.88 -13.68 -13.40
CA ASP A 174 -12.20 -12.40 -13.47
C ASP A 174 -12.28 -11.65 -12.14
N GLU A 175 -13.44 -11.68 -11.48
CA GLU A 175 -13.60 -11.11 -10.14
C GLU A 175 -12.76 -11.84 -9.10
N ALA A 176 -12.69 -13.16 -9.18
CA ALA A 176 -11.83 -13.95 -8.31
C ALA A 176 -10.34 -13.62 -8.54
N ALA A 177 -9.90 -13.51 -9.79
CA ALA A 177 -8.55 -13.08 -10.15
C ALA A 177 -8.25 -11.66 -9.62
N ARG A 178 -9.23 -10.75 -9.72
CA ARG A 178 -9.10 -9.38 -9.17
C ARG A 178 -8.93 -9.37 -7.65
N LEU A 179 -9.63 -10.22 -6.93
CA LEU A 179 -9.47 -10.35 -5.47
C LEU A 179 -8.16 -11.05 -5.09
N LEU A 180 -7.71 -12.02 -5.88
CA LEU A 180 -6.42 -12.69 -5.69
C LEU A 180 -5.26 -11.71 -5.79
N LYS A 181 -5.35 -10.69 -6.63
CA LYS A 181 -4.37 -9.58 -6.66
C LYS A 181 -4.16 -8.96 -5.28
N GLU A 182 -5.22 -8.68 -4.54
CA GLU A 182 -5.14 -8.07 -3.20
C GLU A 182 -4.47 -9.04 -2.19
N GLU A 183 -4.75 -10.33 -2.33
CA GLU A 183 -4.12 -11.36 -1.49
C GLU A 183 -2.62 -11.48 -1.78
N VAL A 184 -2.22 -11.44 -3.07
CA VAL A 184 -0.82 -11.47 -3.50
C VAL A 184 -0.07 -10.25 -2.99
N GLN A 185 -0.65 -9.04 -3.15
CA GLN A 185 -0.03 -7.81 -2.65
C GLN A 185 0.25 -7.92 -1.16
N ARG A 186 -0.75 -8.31 -0.37
CA ARG A 186 -0.62 -8.48 1.09
C ARG A 186 0.42 -9.53 1.46
N HIS A 187 0.47 -10.63 0.69
CA HIS A 187 1.44 -11.69 0.90
C HIS A 187 2.88 -11.20 0.70
N ILE A 188 3.12 -10.39 -0.32
CA ILE A 188 4.44 -9.81 -0.61
C ILE A 188 4.76 -8.71 0.40
N GLU A 189 3.83 -7.82 0.75
CA GLU A 189 4.02 -6.81 1.79
C GLU A 189 4.46 -7.44 3.12
N LYS A 190 3.82 -8.53 3.52
CA LYS A 190 4.20 -9.27 4.73
C LYS A 190 5.64 -9.82 4.68
N ARG A 191 6.14 -10.19 3.51
CA ARG A 191 7.54 -10.63 3.35
C ARG A 191 8.53 -9.47 3.43
N LEU A 192 8.09 -8.26 3.10
CA LEU A 192 8.88 -7.03 3.17
C LEU A 192 8.90 -6.40 4.58
N GLU A 193 8.02 -6.85 5.49
CA GLU A 193 8.00 -6.47 6.89
C GLU A 193 9.05 -7.26 7.67
N VAL A 194 10.27 -6.73 7.77
CA VAL A 194 11.36 -7.33 8.55
C VAL A 194 11.55 -6.53 9.84
N LYS A 195 11.61 -7.24 10.97
CA LYS A 195 11.78 -6.62 12.30
C LYS A 195 13.21 -6.13 12.53
N GLU A 196 14.18 -6.87 12.04
CA GLU A 196 15.60 -6.54 12.17
C GLU A 196 16.25 -6.65 10.80
N LEU A 197 16.99 -5.62 10.40
CA LEU A 197 17.68 -5.60 9.12
C LEU A 197 18.97 -6.42 9.23
N PRO A 198 19.18 -7.41 8.36
CA PRO A 198 20.45 -8.13 8.28
C PRO A 198 21.56 -7.20 7.75
N ARG A 199 22.80 -7.58 7.94
CA ARG A 199 23.92 -6.91 7.26
C ARG A 199 23.93 -7.30 5.80
N PHE A 200 23.80 -6.31 4.92
CA PHE A 200 23.82 -6.51 3.48
C PHE A 200 25.24 -6.38 2.92
N PRO A 201 25.60 -7.18 1.89
CA PRO A 201 26.83 -7.01 1.15
C PRO A 201 26.89 -5.66 0.41
N PRO A 202 28.11 -5.13 0.09
CA PRO A 202 28.25 -3.82 -0.56
C PRO A 202 27.48 -3.69 -1.89
N ASN A 203 27.49 -4.72 -2.74
CA ASN A 203 26.77 -4.74 -4.02
C ASN A 203 25.25 -4.60 -3.85
N ILE A 204 24.68 -5.16 -2.79
CA ILE A 204 23.24 -5.01 -2.46
C ILE A 204 22.96 -3.57 -2.02
N MET A 205 23.83 -2.98 -1.20
CA MET A 205 23.67 -1.59 -0.77
C MET A 205 23.81 -0.61 -1.93
N GLU A 206 24.76 -0.84 -2.85
CA GLU A 206 24.91 -0.04 -4.07
C GLU A 206 23.67 -0.12 -4.97
N ALA A 207 23.12 -1.32 -5.17
CA ALA A 207 21.89 -1.50 -5.93
C ALA A 207 20.70 -0.79 -5.25
N ALA A 208 20.57 -0.91 -3.93
CA ALA A 208 19.54 -0.24 -3.15
C ALA A 208 19.63 1.30 -3.30
N GLU A 209 20.85 1.87 -3.31
CA GLU A 209 21.04 3.29 -3.52
C GLU A 209 20.71 3.73 -4.96
N ARG A 210 20.98 2.91 -5.99
CA ARG A 210 20.52 3.19 -7.37
C ARG A 210 19.00 3.23 -7.46
N ILE A 211 18.31 2.27 -6.83
CA ILE A 211 16.85 2.22 -6.78
C ILE A 211 16.26 3.47 -6.07
N LYS A 212 16.86 3.90 -4.97
CA LYS A 212 16.46 5.14 -4.28
C LYS A 212 16.64 6.37 -5.18
N LYS A 213 17.75 6.46 -5.91
CA LYS A 213 18.00 7.55 -6.86
C LYS A 213 16.96 7.55 -7.97
N LEU A 214 16.68 6.41 -8.59
CA LEU A 214 15.62 6.30 -9.60
C LEU A 214 14.26 6.74 -9.06
N LYS A 215 13.90 6.32 -7.84
CA LYS A 215 12.67 6.80 -7.18
C LYS A 215 12.65 8.32 -7.08
N ILE A 216 13.77 8.95 -6.66
CA ILE A 216 13.88 10.41 -6.52
C ILE A 216 13.73 11.09 -7.87
N GLU A 217 14.32 10.55 -8.94
CA GLU A 217 14.23 11.10 -10.29
C GLU A 217 12.80 11.06 -10.84
N ILE A 218 12.08 9.95 -10.64
CA ILE A 218 10.74 9.74 -11.21
C ILE A 218 9.64 10.43 -10.39
N ILE A 219 9.74 10.38 -9.07
CA ILE A 219 8.67 10.85 -8.17
C ILE A 219 9.01 12.20 -7.59
N GLY A 220 10.24 12.66 -7.76
CA GLY A 220 10.86 13.74 -7.04
C GLY A 220 11.34 13.24 -5.66
N GLU A 221 12.10 14.06 -4.95
CA GLU A 221 12.28 13.88 -3.53
C GLU A 221 10.88 13.96 -2.89
N GLN A 222 10.17 12.87 -2.85
CA GLN A 222 9.08 12.71 -1.89
C GLN A 222 9.73 12.52 -0.52
N GLU A 223 10.25 13.60 -0.01
CA GLU A 223 10.07 13.89 1.40
C GLU A 223 8.61 13.59 1.69
N VAL A 224 8.35 12.77 2.69
CA VAL A 224 7.01 12.41 3.17
C VAL A 224 5.94 13.32 2.55
N GLU A 225 5.40 12.93 1.36
CA GLU A 225 4.31 13.56 0.64
C GLU A 225 4.44 15.06 0.28
N GLY A 226 5.62 15.55 -0.12
CA GLY A 226 5.77 16.93 -0.65
C GLY A 226 5.51 18.03 0.38
N PHE A 227 5.76 17.75 1.64
CA PHE A 227 5.80 18.72 2.73
C PHE A 227 7.26 19.04 3.11
N PRO A 228 7.58 20.29 3.46
CA PRO A 228 8.91 20.68 3.88
C PRO A 228 9.34 19.94 5.16
N LYS A 229 10.65 19.69 5.32
CA LYS A 229 11.23 19.05 6.54
C LYS A 229 10.89 19.78 7.82
N THR A 230 10.65 21.08 7.71
CA THR A 230 10.20 21.95 8.82
C THR A 230 8.78 22.41 8.55
N ILE A 231 7.97 22.42 9.61
CA ILE A 231 6.60 22.93 9.54
C ILE A 231 6.66 24.44 9.34
N VAL A 232 6.19 24.90 8.17
CA VAL A 232 6.13 26.32 7.79
C VAL A 232 4.74 26.86 8.18
N GLN A 233 4.62 27.49 9.34
CA GLN A 233 3.34 28.00 9.83
C GLN A 233 2.74 29.10 8.93
N GLU A 234 3.58 29.88 8.25
CA GLU A 234 3.19 30.91 7.28
C GLU A 234 2.43 30.31 6.09
N ALA A 235 2.71 29.07 5.76
CA ALA A 235 2.04 28.32 4.69
C ALA A 235 0.71 27.66 5.11
N PHE A 236 0.31 27.75 6.37
CA PHE A 236 -0.97 27.18 6.80
C PHE A 236 -2.14 27.83 6.08
N PRO A 237 -3.16 27.06 5.65
CA PRO A 237 -4.39 27.64 5.11
C PRO A 237 -5.12 28.44 6.19
N PRO A 238 -5.92 29.44 5.79
CA PRO A 238 -6.63 30.32 6.75
C PRO A 238 -7.44 29.56 7.80
N CYS A 239 -8.14 28.49 7.43
CA CYS A 239 -8.89 27.63 8.36
C CYS A 239 -7.99 26.98 9.41
N ILE A 240 -6.82 26.50 9.02
CA ILE A 240 -5.85 25.87 9.95
C ILE A 240 -5.18 26.93 10.82
N LYS A 241 -4.85 28.10 10.27
CA LYS A 241 -4.33 29.23 11.06
C LYS A 241 -5.31 29.63 12.16
N ALA A 242 -6.59 29.77 11.82
CA ALA A 242 -7.64 30.12 12.78
C ALA A 242 -7.80 29.05 13.89
N LEU A 243 -7.79 27.77 13.54
CA LEU A 243 -7.79 26.67 14.49
C LEU A 243 -6.54 26.69 15.38
N TYR A 244 -5.37 26.87 14.80
CA TYR A 244 -4.10 26.91 15.53
C TYR A 244 -4.02 28.10 16.48
N GLN A 245 -4.47 29.28 16.06
CA GLN A 245 -4.55 30.49 16.91
C GLN A 245 -5.55 30.32 18.04
N SER A 246 -6.75 29.81 17.75
CA SER A 246 -7.75 29.53 18.78
C SER A 246 -7.22 28.53 19.80
N PHE A 247 -6.54 27.52 19.34
CA PHE A 247 -5.86 26.54 20.14
C PHE A 247 -4.76 27.16 21.02
N SER A 248 -3.82 27.93 20.43
CA SER A 248 -2.72 28.60 21.16
C SER A 248 -3.20 29.64 22.20
N SER A 249 -4.40 30.19 22.01
CA SER A 249 -5.06 31.09 22.98
C SER A 249 -5.88 30.35 24.03
N GLY A 250 -5.79 29.01 24.12
CA GLY A 250 -6.50 28.19 25.10
C GLY A 250 -8.02 28.11 24.89
N ARG A 251 -8.52 28.52 23.71
CA ARG A 251 -9.94 28.42 23.37
C ARG A 251 -10.33 27.00 23.04
N HIS A 252 -11.54 26.65 23.47
CA HIS A 252 -12.11 25.34 23.15
C HIS A 252 -12.32 25.16 21.65
N LEU A 253 -11.83 24.06 21.11
CA LEU A 253 -12.08 23.65 19.71
C LEU A 253 -13.24 22.64 19.67
N SER A 254 -14.11 22.81 18.68
CA SER A 254 -15.11 21.77 18.37
C SER A 254 -14.44 20.42 18.03
N HIS A 255 -15.19 19.32 18.13
CA HIS A 255 -14.65 17.99 17.78
C HIS A 255 -14.07 17.94 16.36
N ILE A 256 -14.81 18.51 15.39
CA ILE A 256 -14.33 18.59 14.00
C ILE A 256 -13.09 19.50 13.87
N GLY A 257 -13.01 20.58 14.64
CA GLY A 257 -11.84 21.46 14.68
C GLY A 257 -10.60 20.76 15.22
N ARG A 258 -10.73 20.00 16.31
CA ARG A 258 -9.63 19.17 16.86
C ARG A 258 -9.19 18.10 15.87
N PHE A 259 -10.13 17.38 15.30
CA PHE A 259 -9.83 16.36 14.29
C PHE A 259 -9.11 16.96 13.08
N THR A 260 -9.60 18.10 12.58
CA THR A 260 -9.01 18.79 11.42
C THR A 260 -7.59 19.25 11.71
N LEU A 261 -7.37 19.91 12.85
CA LEU A 261 -6.04 20.40 13.22
C LEU A 261 -5.06 19.25 13.43
N THR A 262 -5.45 18.23 14.21
CA THR A 262 -4.60 17.06 14.48
C THR A 262 -4.24 16.32 13.20
N SER A 263 -5.23 15.97 12.40
CA SER A 263 -4.99 15.22 11.14
C SER A 263 -4.17 16.04 10.15
N PHE A 264 -4.33 17.36 10.11
CA PHE A 264 -3.51 18.24 9.30
C PHE A 264 -2.05 18.23 9.78
N LEU A 265 -1.78 18.48 11.06
CA LEU A 265 -0.44 18.54 11.64
C LEU A 265 0.31 17.21 11.47
N ILE A 266 -0.34 16.09 11.73
CA ILE A 266 0.23 14.76 11.52
C ILE A 266 0.59 14.52 10.03
N ASN A 267 -0.26 14.99 9.10
CA ASN A 267 0.00 14.79 7.67
C ASN A 267 1.09 15.70 7.11
N ILE A 268 1.37 16.85 7.74
CA ILE A 268 2.50 17.70 7.35
C ILE A 268 3.81 17.33 8.06
N GLY A 269 3.85 16.21 8.78
CA GLY A 269 5.07 15.66 9.38
C GLY A 269 5.27 15.94 10.87
N MET A 270 4.26 16.45 11.59
CA MET A 270 4.36 16.61 13.05
C MET A 270 4.33 15.23 13.73
N PRO A 271 5.32 14.89 14.58
CA PRO A 271 5.27 13.68 15.38
C PRO A 271 4.06 13.64 16.31
N PRO A 272 3.42 12.47 16.53
CA PRO A 272 2.27 12.33 17.42
C PRO A 272 2.50 12.89 18.82
N GLU A 273 3.68 12.68 19.41
CA GLU A 273 4.03 13.21 20.74
C GLU A 273 3.99 14.73 20.78
N LYS A 274 4.52 15.41 19.75
CA LYS A 274 4.46 16.87 19.67
C LYS A 274 3.02 17.37 19.49
N ALA A 275 2.20 16.64 18.74
CA ALA A 275 0.78 16.96 18.63
C ALA A 275 0.06 16.80 19.97
N ILE A 276 0.36 15.75 20.77
CA ILE A 276 -0.17 15.56 22.12
C ILE A 276 0.24 16.69 23.04
N GLU A 277 1.52 17.08 23.01
CA GLU A 277 2.02 18.20 23.84
C GLU A 277 1.31 19.51 23.56
N LEU A 278 1.02 19.79 22.29
CA LEU A 278 0.23 20.95 21.94
C LEU A 278 -1.11 20.96 22.68
N PHE A 279 -1.81 19.85 22.81
CA PHE A 279 -3.11 19.77 23.46
C PHE A 279 -3.07 19.91 25.00
N ARG A 280 -1.90 19.87 25.65
CA ARG A 280 -1.76 20.04 27.11
C ARG A 280 -2.23 21.41 27.62
N SER A 281 -2.20 22.43 26.76
CA SER A 281 -2.63 23.80 27.14
C SER A 281 -4.14 23.99 27.24
N LEU A 282 -4.93 23.00 26.82
CA LEU A 282 -6.40 23.13 26.88
C LEU A 282 -6.95 22.77 28.26
N SER A 283 -7.96 23.51 28.69
CA SER A 283 -8.61 23.34 30.01
C SER A 283 -9.32 21.98 30.17
N ASP A 284 -9.69 21.34 29.05
CA ASP A 284 -10.33 20.02 29.00
C ASP A 284 -9.38 18.90 28.55
N TYR A 285 -8.06 19.13 28.72
CA TYR A 285 -7.05 18.15 28.38
C TYR A 285 -7.16 16.89 29.23
N SER A 286 -7.22 15.75 28.55
CA SER A 286 -7.08 14.43 29.16
C SER A 286 -5.99 13.67 28.39
N GLU A 287 -4.86 13.41 29.04
CA GLU A 287 -3.72 12.78 28.40
C GLU A 287 -4.09 11.44 27.75
N ARG A 288 -4.83 10.59 28.47
CA ARG A 288 -5.26 9.28 27.98
C ARG A 288 -6.13 9.39 26.71
N MET A 289 -7.10 10.31 26.71
CA MET A 289 -8.02 10.51 25.58
C MET A 289 -7.33 11.17 24.40
N THR A 290 -6.52 12.20 24.66
CA THR A 290 -5.77 12.92 23.63
C THR A 290 -4.76 11.99 22.97
N ARG A 291 -3.98 11.24 23.74
CA ARG A 291 -3.05 10.25 23.22
C ARG A 291 -3.76 9.22 22.35
N TYR A 292 -4.86 8.63 22.84
CA TYR A 292 -5.65 7.67 22.06
C TYR A 292 -6.12 8.28 20.72
N GLN A 293 -6.66 9.49 20.72
CA GLN A 293 -7.18 10.15 19.52
C GLN A 293 -6.05 10.49 18.53
N VAL A 294 -4.93 11.03 19.00
CA VAL A 294 -3.79 11.39 18.15
C VAL A 294 -3.18 10.15 17.52
N GLU A 295 -2.91 9.09 18.30
CA GLU A 295 -2.37 7.83 17.81
C GLU A 295 -3.32 7.14 16.82
N HIS A 296 -4.64 7.23 17.06
CA HIS A 296 -5.65 6.71 16.14
C HIS A 296 -5.64 7.48 14.81
N ILE A 297 -5.58 8.82 14.86
CA ILE A 297 -5.47 9.68 13.66
C ILE A 297 -4.16 9.46 12.92
N ALA A 298 -3.07 9.23 13.63
CA ALA A 298 -1.77 8.93 13.04
C ALA A 298 -1.70 7.54 12.38
N GLY A 299 -2.66 6.66 12.68
CA GLY A 299 -2.68 5.29 12.19
C GLY A 299 -1.80 4.34 13.02
N GLU A 300 -1.42 4.73 14.24
CA GLU A 300 -0.65 3.87 15.15
C GLU A 300 -1.54 2.92 15.95
N ARG A 301 -2.85 3.21 16.00
CA ARG A 301 -3.87 2.38 16.68
C ARG A 301 -5.06 2.07 15.78
N GLY A 302 -5.81 1.05 16.14
CA GLY A 302 -7.04 0.63 15.47
C GLY A 302 -6.78 0.04 14.10
N SER A 303 -7.43 0.57 13.05
CA SER A 303 -7.32 0.11 11.67
C SER A 303 -5.95 0.37 11.03
N ARG A 304 -5.02 1.00 11.74
CA ARG A 304 -3.71 1.45 11.23
C ARG A 304 -3.80 2.35 9.98
N THR A 305 -4.93 3.03 9.84
CA THR A 305 -5.16 3.97 8.75
C THR A 305 -4.84 5.38 9.22
N LYS A 306 -3.91 6.06 8.54
CA LYS A 306 -3.63 7.48 8.79
C LYS A 306 -4.76 8.33 8.24
N TYR A 307 -5.41 9.11 9.10
CA TYR A 307 -6.53 9.96 8.70
C TYR A 307 -6.03 11.27 8.10
N THR A 308 -6.71 11.72 7.04
CA THR A 308 -6.48 13.04 6.43
C THR A 308 -7.51 14.05 6.94
N PRO A 309 -7.18 15.37 6.99
CA PRO A 309 -8.17 16.38 7.31
C PRO A 309 -9.33 16.37 6.31
N PRO A 310 -10.53 16.82 6.72
CA PRO A 310 -11.68 16.90 5.84
C PRO A 310 -11.43 17.83 4.65
N ARG A 311 -12.17 17.62 3.56
CA ARG A 311 -12.16 18.51 2.39
C ARG A 311 -12.71 19.87 2.73
N CYS A 312 -12.34 20.90 1.94
CA CYS A 312 -12.81 22.26 2.13
C CYS A 312 -14.34 22.37 2.20
N GLU A 313 -15.06 21.65 1.36
CA GLU A 313 -16.54 21.60 1.38
C GLU A 313 -17.08 21.13 2.74
N THR A 314 -16.51 20.07 3.31
CA THR A 314 -16.89 19.58 4.64
C THR A 314 -16.58 20.60 5.73
N LEU A 315 -15.40 21.27 5.64
CA LEU A 315 -15.02 22.32 6.59
C LEU A 315 -15.93 23.55 6.54
N GLN A 316 -16.46 23.86 5.35
CA GLN A 316 -17.47 24.93 5.16
C GLN A 316 -18.79 24.55 5.84
N THR A 317 -19.29 23.34 5.55
CA THR A 317 -20.54 22.83 6.16
C THR A 317 -20.49 22.85 7.68
N HIS A 318 -19.32 22.60 8.28
CA HIS A 318 -19.13 22.60 9.73
C HIS A 318 -18.65 23.94 10.31
N GLY A 319 -18.63 25.02 9.53
CA GLY A 319 -18.23 26.36 9.99
C GLY A 319 -16.76 26.51 10.40
N VAL A 320 -15.89 25.58 9.98
CA VAL A 320 -14.44 25.62 10.24
C VAL A 320 -13.70 26.44 9.21
N CYS A 321 -14.25 26.58 8.00
CA CYS A 321 -13.69 27.42 6.96
C CYS A 321 -14.01 28.89 7.22
N VAL A 322 -12.99 29.70 7.48
CA VAL A 322 -13.15 31.11 7.90
C VAL A 322 -12.98 32.12 6.78
N ASN A 323 -12.47 31.74 5.60
CA ASN A 323 -11.99 32.77 4.65
C ASN A 323 -11.97 32.35 3.18
N GLN A 324 -13.00 31.63 2.72
CA GLN A 324 -13.02 31.07 1.35
C GLN A 324 -12.95 32.17 0.26
N ASP A 325 -13.56 33.33 0.51
CA ASP A 325 -13.72 34.37 -0.52
C ASP A 325 -12.60 35.39 -0.56
N GLN A 326 -11.72 35.43 0.46
CA GLN A 326 -10.66 36.42 0.59
C GLN A 326 -9.27 35.92 0.14
N ASP A 327 -9.04 34.59 0.15
CA ASP A 327 -7.76 34.01 -0.23
C ASP A 327 -7.86 33.37 -1.62
N GLU A 328 -7.12 33.93 -2.59
CA GLU A 328 -7.14 33.47 -3.98
C GLU A 328 -6.71 32.00 -4.12
N MET A 329 -5.77 31.53 -3.29
CA MET A 329 -5.33 30.14 -3.32
C MET A 329 -6.42 29.20 -2.77
N CYS A 330 -7.22 29.63 -1.79
CA CYS A 330 -8.37 28.86 -1.30
C CYS A 330 -9.40 28.58 -2.39
N ARG A 331 -9.61 29.53 -3.32
CA ARG A 331 -10.53 29.34 -4.47
C ARG A 331 -10.04 28.26 -5.44
N ARG A 332 -8.72 28.02 -5.50
CA ARG A 332 -8.08 27.09 -6.44
C ARG A 332 -7.83 25.70 -5.86
N VAL A 333 -8.11 25.50 -4.55
CA VAL A 333 -7.88 24.22 -3.86
C VAL A 333 -9.17 23.71 -3.25
N ARG A 334 -9.26 22.39 -3.10
CA ARG A 334 -10.40 21.71 -2.48
C ARG A 334 -10.05 20.96 -1.21
N HIS A 335 -8.80 21.16 -0.71
CA HIS A 335 -8.30 20.42 0.43
C HIS A 335 -7.21 21.20 1.16
N PRO A 336 -7.19 21.26 2.52
CA PRO A 336 -6.20 22.01 3.29
C PRO A 336 -4.75 21.60 3.01
N LEU A 337 -4.48 20.31 2.87
CA LEU A 337 -3.13 19.82 2.51
C LEU A 337 -2.70 20.28 1.12
N GLY A 338 -3.63 20.40 0.17
CA GLY A 338 -3.35 20.92 -1.17
C GLY A 338 -2.95 22.40 -1.16
N TYR A 339 -3.55 23.20 -0.27
CA TYR A 339 -3.17 24.57 -0.03
C TYR A 339 -1.76 24.67 0.53
N TYR A 340 -1.48 23.95 1.62
CA TYR A 340 -0.19 23.96 2.29
C TYR A 340 0.94 23.54 1.33
N ARG A 341 0.75 22.47 0.57
CA ARG A 341 1.72 21.96 -0.40
C ARG A 341 2.08 23.00 -1.47
N ARG A 342 1.10 23.78 -1.94
CA ARG A 342 1.36 24.82 -2.95
C ARG A 342 2.07 26.01 -2.33
N LYS A 343 1.63 26.46 -1.16
CA LYS A 343 2.17 27.66 -0.51
C LYS A 343 3.56 27.44 0.06
N SER A 344 3.85 26.25 0.59
CA SER A 344 5.17 25.92 1.13
C SER A 344 6.27 25.77 0.06
N ARG A 345 5.88 25.63 -1.23
CA ARG A 345 6.84 25.65 -2.36
C ARG A 345 7.19 27.06 -2.82
N THR A 346 6.43 28.04 -2.46
CA THR A 346 6.61 29.44 -2.84
C THR A 346 7.11 30.32 -1.68
N ALA A 347 7.19 29.77 -0.48
CA ALA A 347 7.77 30.37 0.71
C ALA A 347 9.20 29.87 0.93
#